data_bf0b7a8e5d4521a3dea0609fc3dba540
#
_entry.id   bf0b7a8e5d4521a3dea0609fc3dba540
#
_cell.length_a   1.000
_cell.length_b   1.000
_cell.length_c   1.000
_cell.angle_alpha   90.00
_cell.angle_beta   90.00
_cell.angle_gamma   90.00
#
_symmetry.space_group_name_H-M   'P 1'
#
loop_
_entity.id
_entity.type
_entity.pdbx_description
1 polymer ?
#
loop_
_entity_poly.entity_id
_entity_poly.type
_entity_poly.pdbx_seq_one_letter_code
_entity_poly.pdbx_strand_id
1 'polypeptide(L)'
;MPTLEAGPGPQPVVAGSFVMSHQVEVIVLQRPPFVDERGEILNLIDAPFGSALVVKSVRGAIRGNHYHKTDYHYSWLQSGGLIYAHRPLGDSSPPKRWRITPGQIFYTPPMYEHVMVFTADSVMLAFARNNRETANYEADTVRIPPIIDVGSLA
;
A
#
# COMPACT_ATOMS: atom_id res chain seq x y z
N MET A 1 -6.22 67.05 -21.99
CA MET A 1 -5.87 65.91 -21.12
C MET A 1 -6.80 64.77 -21.48
N PRO A 2 -6.35 63.72 -22.19
CA PRO A 2 -7.16 62.55 -22.42
C PRO A 2 -7.17 61.66 -21.18
N THR A 3 -8.37 61.30 -20.72
CA THR A 3 -8.63 60.31 -19.65
C THR A 3 -8.27 58.94 -20.14
N LEU A 4 -7.33 58.26 -19.46
CA LEU A 4 -7.04 56.85 -19.70
C LEU A 4 -8.14 56.02 -19.07
N GLU A 5 -8.94 55.36 -19.92
CA GLU A 5 -9.87 54.30 -19.47
C GLU A 5 -9.05 53.10 -19.00
N ALA A 6 -9.31 52.67 -17.75
CA ALA A 6 -8.76 51.43 -17.20
C ALA A 6 -9.36 50.24 -17.93
N GLY A 7 -8.51 49.42 -18.56
CA GLY A 7 -8.90 48.18 -19.15
C GLY A 7 -9.40 47.15 -18.11
N PRO A 8 -10.14 46.12 -18.55
CA PRO A 8 -10.73 45.14 -17.64
C PRO A 8 -9.62 44.42 -16.87
N GLY A 9 -9.78 44.37 -15.53
CA GLY A 9 -8.89 43.67 -14.64
C GLY A 9 -8.88 42.15 -14.95
N PRO A 10 -7.86 41.44 -14.46
CA PRO A 10 -7.71 40.03 -14.74
C PRO A 10 -8.92 39.22 -14.25
N GLN A 11 -9.52 38.48 -15.18
CA GLN A 11 -10.59 37.54 -14.89
C GLN A 11 -10.10 36.47 -13.90
N PRO A 12 -10.91 36.04 -12.93
CA PRO A 12 -10.53 34.94 -12.06
C PRO A 12 -10.38 33.67 -12.89
N VAL A 13 -9.16 33.13 -12.89
CA VAL A 13 -8.90 31.79 -13.42
C VAL A 13 -9.68 30.82 -12.55
N VAL A 14 -10.75 30.25 -13.08
CA VAL A 14 -11.45 29.14 -12.46
C VAL A 14 -10.43 28.00 -12.42
N ALA A 15 -9.86 27.76 -11.26
CA ALA A 15 -9.04 26.58 -11.02
C ALA A 15 -9.95 25.37 -11.23
N GLY A 16 -9.88 24.76 -12.41
CA GLY A 16 -10.42 23.44 -12.64
C GLY A 16 -9.80 22.54 -11.59
N SER A 17 -10.65 21.86 -10.80
CA SER A 17 -10.25 20.82 -9.87
C SER A 17 -9.57 19.73 -10.67
N PHE A 18 -8.25 19.82 -10.82
CA PHE A 18 -7.44 18.73 -11.28
C PHE A 18 -7.39 17.76 -10.11
N VAL A 19 -8.35 16.84 -10.06
CA VAL A 19 -8.28 15.68 -9.19
C VAL A 19 -7.17 14.83 -9.77
N MET A 20 -5.93 15.11 -9.34
CA MET A 20 -4.83 14.18 -9.49
C MET A 20 -5.26 12.94 -8.75
N SER A 21 -5.68 11.89 -9.44
CA SER A 21 -5.73 10.55 -8.88
C SER A 21 -4.28 10.22 -8.54
N HIS A 22 -3.88 10.45 -7.29
CA HIS A 22 -2.58 10.03 -6.79
C HIS A 22 -2.59 8.51 -6.86
N GLN A 23 -1.96 7.96 -7.90
CA GLN A 23 -1.68 6.54 -7.95
C GLN A 23 -0.75 6.25 -6.78
N VAL A 24 -1.26 5.54 -5.79
CA VAL A 24 -0.45 5.10 -4.67
C VAL A 24 0.61 4.15 -5.23
N GLU A 25 1.87 4.51 -5.05
CA GLU A 25 2.98 3.64 -5.41
C GLU A 25 2.99 2.45 -4.47
N VAL A 26 2.77 1.25 -5.02
CA VAL A 26 2.66 0.03 -4.22
C VAL A 26 4.02 -0.59 -3.98
N ILE A 27 4.85 -0.70 -5.02
CA ILE A 27 6.21 -1.24 -4.86
C ILE A 27 7.12 -0.11 -4.43
N VAL A 28 7.68 -0.24 -3.23
CA VAL A 28 8.56 0.78 -2.65
C VAL A 28 9.98 0.56 -3.15
N LEU A 29 10.59 1.62 -3.69
CA LEU A 29 11.99 1.59 -4.08
C LEU A 29 12.87 1.59 -2.82
N GLN A 30 13.67 0.54 -2.69
CA GLN A 30 14.66 0.43 -1.64
C GLN A 30 15.95 1.15 -2.03
N ARG A 31 16.67 1.66 -1.03
CA ARG A 31 18.06 2.04 -1.23
C ARG A 31 18.88 0.80 -1.58
N PRO A 32 19.93 0.94 -2.42
CA PRO A 32 20.87 -0.15 -2.63
C PRO A 32 21.43 -0.64 -1.29
N PRO A 33 21.64 -1.94 -1.10
CA PRO A 33 22.26 -2.44 0.12
C PRO A 33 23.69 -1.92 0.25
N PHE A 34 24.11 -1.69 1.50
CA PHE A 34 25.53 -1.51 1.79
C PHE A 34 26.19 -2.87 1.81
N VAL A 35 27.24 -3.07 1.01
CA VAL A 35 27.93 -4.36 0.85
C VAL A 35 29.41 -4.17 1.12
N ASP A 36 30.00 -5.04 1.98
CA ASP A 36 31.42 -5.15 2.21
C ASP A 36 31.84 -6.64 2.39
N GLU A 37 33.08 -6.89 2.78
CA GLU A 37 33.60 -8.26 2.96
C GLU A 37 32.89 -9.06 4.08
N ARG A 38 32.09 -8.41 4.93
CA ARG A 38 31.32 -9.04 6.00
C ARG A 38 29.92 -9.44 5.56
N GLY A 39 29.44 -8.96 4.38
CA GLY A 39 28.09 -9.20 3.87
C GLY A 39 27.38 -7.92 3.50
N GLU A 40 26.06 -7.87 3.75
CA GLU A 40 25.23 -6.73 3.36
C GLU A 40 24.35 -6.21 4.50
N ILE A 41 24.04 -4.91 4.44
CA ILE A 41 23.02 -4.27 5.25
C ILE A 41 21.95 -3.74 4.32
N LEU A 42 20.74 -4.29 4.42
CA LEU A 42 19.57 -3.86 3.65
C LEU A 42 18.66 -3.01 4.54
N ASN A 43 18.48 -1.75 4.16
CA ASN A 43 17.53 -0.89 4.83
C ASN A 43 16.11 -1.17 4.29
N LEU A 44 15.19 -1.61 5.15
CA LEU A 44 13.85 -1.96 4.73
C LEU A 44 12.93 -0.74 4.64
N ILE A 45 12.89 0.09 5.68
CA ILE A 45 12.07 1.31 5.72
C ILE A 45 12.75 2.40 6.53
N ASP A 46 12.41 3.66 6.22
CA ASP A 46 12.78 4.85 6.98
C ASP A 46 11.54 5.64 7.43
N ALA A 47 10.46 4.94 7.72
CA ALA A 47 9.21 5.53 8.17
C ALA A 47 8.93 5.17 9.63
N PRO A 48 8.19 6.00 10.38
CA PRO A 48 7.72 5.64 11.71
C PRO A 48 6.81 4.41 11.65
N PHE A 49 6.91 3.52 12.63
CA PHE A 49 6.00 2.39 12.79
C PHE A 49 5.73 2.12 14.27
N GLY A 50 4.55 1.59 14.57
CA GLY A 50 4.13 1.24 15.92
C GLY A 50 4.24 -0.26 16.22
N SER A 51 4.36 -1.10 15.18
CA SER A 51 4.57 -2.54 15.32
C SER A 51 5.36 -3.13 14.15
N ALA A 52 6.12 -4.17 14.45
CA ALA A 52 6.85 -4.97 13.48
C ALA A 52 6.44 -6.44 13.65
N LEU A 53 6.14 -7.12 12.55
CA LEU A 53 5.62 -8.48 12.56
C LEU A 53 6.41 -9.37 11.62
N VAL A 54 6.58 -10.63 12.03
CA VAL A 54 6.94 -11.72 11.12
C VAL A 54 5.66 -12.47 10.78
N VAL A 55 5.33 -12.52 9.49
CA VAL A 55 4.15 -13.21 8.97
C VAL A 55 4.59 -14.43 8.18
N LYS A 56 4.28 -15.60 8.69
CA LYS A 56 4.49 -16.87 7.98
C LYS A 56 3.15 -17.33 7.41
N SER A 57 3.15 -17.73 6.16
CA SER A 57 1.93 -18.15 5.47
C SER A 57 2.22 -19.36 4.60
N VAL A 58 1.33 -20.33 4.62
CA VAL A 58 1.43 -21.50 3.76
C VAL A 58 0.89 -21.16 2.36
N ARG A 59 1.31 -21.91 1.36
CA ARG A 59 0.77 -21.81 0.00
C ARG A 59 -0.76 -21.92 0.02
N GLY A 60 -1.43 -21.03 -0.71
CA GLY A 60 -2.89 -20.96 -0.78
C GLY A 60 -3.55 -20.15 0.35
N ALA A 61 -2.79 -19.71 1.36
CA ALA A 61 -3.33 -18.85 2.39
C ALA A 61 -3.81 -17.51 1.81
N ILE A 62 -4.93 -17.03 2.33
CA ILE A 62 -5.50 -15.71 1.97
C ILE A 62 -5.51 -14.87 3.24
N ARG A 63 -4.92 -13.67 3.16
CA ARG A 63 -4.95 -12.67 4.22
C ARG A 63 -5.47 -11.36 3.67
N GLY A 64 -6.12 -10.57 4.52
CA GLY A 64 -6.77 -9.35 4.08
C GLY A 64 -8.26 -9.55 3.86
N ASN A 65 -8.79 -9.13 2.69
CA ASN A 65 -10.22 -8.91 2.47
C ASN A 65 -10.78 -7.99 3.54
N HIS A 66 -10.09 -6.89 3.73
CA HIS A 66 -10.45 -5.83 4.65
C HIS A 66 -9.81 -4.50 4.22
N TYR A 67 -10.15 -3.45 4.94
CA TYR A 67 -9.41 -2.20 4.90
C TYR A 67 -9.14 -1.71 6.32
N HIS A 68 -8.14 -0.86 6.48
CA HIS A 68 -7.84 -0.17 7.72
C HIS A 68 -8.28 1.28 7.62
N LYS A 69 -8.84 1.82 8.70
CA LYS A 69 -9.28 3.22 8.74
C LYS A 69 -8.09 4.17 8.83
N THR A 70 -7.08 3.82 9.63
CA THR A 70 -5.92 4.66 9.92
C THR A 70 -4.59 3.96 9.71
N ASP A 71 -4.54 2.64 9.84
CA ASP A 71 -3.31 1.89 9.74
C ASP A 71 -2.78 1.83 8.31
N TYR A 72 -1.47 1.81 8.16
CA TYR A 72 -0.77 1.48 6.93
C TYR A 72 0.27 0.39 7.20
N HIS A 73 0.61 -0.36 6.16
CA HIS A 73 1.64 -1.40 6.25
C HIS A 73 2.70 -1.23 5.18
N TYR A 74 3.96 -1.36 5.57
CA TYR A 74 5.07 -1.69 4.68
C TYR A 74 5.40 -3.16 4.89
N SER A 75 5.33 -3.95 3.84
CA SER A 75 5.53 -5.40 3.92
C SER A 75 6.68 -5.81 3.01
N TRP A 76 7.70 -6.46 3.59
CA TRP A 76 8.87 -6.96 2.88
C TRP A 76 8.80 -8.48 2.77
N LEU A 77 8.80 -9.00 1.55
CA LEU A 77 8.79 -10.44 1.32
C LEU A 77 10.22 -10.97 1.39
N GLN A 78 10.50 -11.77 2.40
CA GLN A 78 11.79 -12.43 2.56
C GLN A 78 11.92 -13.65 1.64
N SER A 79 10.90 -14.49 1.61
CA SER A 79 10.88 -15.72 0.82
C SER A 79 9.46 -16.10 0.40
N GLY A 80 9.35 -16.91 -0.66
CA GLY A 80 8.09 -17.37 -1.19
C GLY A 80 7.54 -16.47 -2.30
N GLY A 81 6.25 -16.21 -2.29
CA GLY A 81 5.57 -15.38 -3.29
C GLY A 81 4.12 -15.13 -2.92
N LEU A 82 3.60 -14.01 -3.37
CA LEU A 82 2.19 -13.69 -3.20
C LEU A 82 1.66 -12.80 -4.33
N ILE A 83 0.35 -12.84 -4.52
CA ILE A 83 -0.39 -11.85 -5.29
C ILE A 83 -0.99 -10.87 -4.29
N TYR A 84 -0.66 -9.60 -4.43
CA TYR A 84 -1.26 -8.50 -3.70
C TYR A 84 -2.24 -7.76 -4.59
N ALA A 85 -3.42 -7.47 -4.07
CA ALA A 85 -4.40 -6.67 -4.79
C ALA A 85 -4.98 -5.61 -3.87
N HIS A 86 -5.26 -4.42 -4.41
CA HIS A 86 -5.97 -3.38 -3.70
C HIS A 86 -6.79 -2.46 -4.62
N ARG A 87 -7.71 -1.73 -4.01
CA ARG A 87 -8.43 -0.60 -4.60
C ARG A 87 -8.84 0.38 -3.51
N PRO A 88 -9.02 1.68 -3.85
CA PRO A 88 -9.59 2.64 -2.90
C PRO A 88 -10.97 2.20 -2.42
N LEU A 89 -11.27 2.44 -1.14
CA LEU A 89 -12.62 2.22 -0.59
C LEU A 89 -13.64 3.03 -1.39
N GLY A 90 -14.74 2.39 -1.79
CA GLY A 90 -15.81 3.01 -2.60
C GLY A 90 -15.57 2.96 -4.11
N ASP A 91 -14.40 2.48 -4.57
CA ASP A 91 -14.15 2.24 -5.98
C ASP A 91 -14.72 0.87 -6.37
N SER A 92 -15.61 0.84 -7.36
CA SER A 92 -16.23 -0.39 -7.88
C SER A 92 -15.43 -1.03 -9.04
N SER A 93 -14.35 -0.39 -9.47
CA SER A 93 -13.46 -0.94 -10.51
C SER A 93 -12.77 -2.22 -10.02
N PRO A 94 -12.36 -3.12 -10.93
CA PRO A 94 -11.54 -4.27 -10.55
C PRO A 94 -10.27 -3.84 -9.81
N PRO A 95 -9.89 -4.52 -8.72
CA PRO A 95 -8.66 -4.20 -7.99
C PRO A 95 -7.43 -4.32 -8.88
N LYS A 96 -6.47 -3.43 -8.67
CA LYS A 96 -5.13 -3.58 -9.25
C LYS A 96 -4.40 -4.72 -8.54
N ARG A 97 -3.58 -5.45 -9.27
CA ARG A 97 -2.86 -6.64 -8.80
C ARG A 97 -1.37 -6.54 -9.07
N TRP A 98 -0.58 -7.04 -8.15
CA TRP A 98 0.86 -7.13 -8.26
C TRP A 98 1.33 -8.51 -7.81
N ARG A 99 2.25 -9.10 -8.57
CA ARG A 99 3.01 -10.27 -8.13
C ARG A 99 4.18 -9.77 -7.31
N ILE A 100 4.23 -10.15 -6.05
CA ILE A 100 5.32 -9.79 -5.13
C ILE A 100 6.30 -10.95 -5.09
N THR A 101 7.57 -10.63 -5.28
CA THR A 101 8.69 -11.58 -5.26
C THR A 101 9.65 -11.27 -4.12
N PRO A 102 10.48 -12.24 -3.68
CA PRO A 102 11.42 -12.03 -2.58
C PRO A 102 12.31 -10.79 -2.78
N GLY A 103 12.52 -10.05 -1.71
CA GLY A 103 13.27 -8.80 -1.70
C GLY A 103 12.45 -7.55 -1.97
N GLN A 104 11.22 -7.67 -2.45
CA GLN A 104 10.36 -6.51 -2.69
C GLN A 104 9.65 -6.06 -1.42
N ILE A 105 9.49 -4.73 -1.28
CA ILE A 105 8.60 -4.10 -0.31
C ILE A 105 7.37 -3.58 -1.03
N PHE A 106 6.21 -3.80 -0.44
CA PHE A 106 4.96 -3.21 -0.92
C PHE A 106 4.23 -2.45 0.19
N TYR A 107 3.51 -1.43 -0.22
CA TYR A 107 2.80 -0.52 0.66
C TYR A 107 1.30 -0.73 0.57
N THR A 108 0.66 -0.84 1.73
CA THR A 108 -0.79 -0.89 1.88
C THR A 108 -1.25 0.38 2.59
N PRO A 109 -1.92 1.31 1.88
CA PRO A 109 -2.38 2.55 2.49
C PRO A 109 -3.64 2.34 3.33
N PRO A 110 -3.96 3.28 4.25
CA PRO A 110 -5.27 3.31 4.90
C PRO A 110 -6.39 3.57 3.88
N MET A 111 -7.60 3.14 4.19
CA MET A 111 -8.80 3.30 3.36
C MET A 111 -8.71 2.63 1.99
N TYR A 112 -7.89 1.58 1.88
CA TYR A 112 -7.82 0.72 0.70
C TYR A 112 -8.24 -0.71 1.05
N GLU A 113 -9.23 -1.21 0.32
CA GLU A 113 -9.58 -2.64 0.33
C GLU A 113 -8.41 -3.42 -0.25
N HIS A 114 -7.93 -4.44 0.46
CA HIS A 114 -6.76 -5.19 0.03
C HIS A 114 -6.83 -6.67 0.40
N VAL A 115 -6.08 -7.46 -0.34
CA VAL A 115 -5.94 -8.91 -0.13
C VAL A 115 -4.55 -9.38 -0.57
N MET A 116 -4.05 -10.37 0.13
CA MET A 116 -2.83 -11.12 -0.20
C MET A 116 -3.19 -12.60 -0.39
N VAL A 117 -2.80 -13.17 -1.53
CA VAL A 117 -2.94 -14.60 -1.81
C VAL A 117 -1.56 -15.19 -1.97
N PHE A 118 -1.16 -16.06 -1.07
CA PHE A 118 0.18 -16.64 -1.05
C PHE A 118 0.28 -17.79 -2.06
N THR A 119 1.22 -17.66 -2.99
CA THR A 119 1.44 -18.61 -4.08
C THR A 119 2.46 -19.69 -3.73
N ALA A 120 3.17 -19.52 -2.62
CA ALA A 120 4.14 -20.44 -2.03
C ALA A 120 4.16 -20.26 -0.52
N ASP A 121 4.77 -21.21 0.21
CA ASP A 121 5.12 -21.00 1.61
C ASP A 121 6.02 -19.79 1.71
N SER A 122 5.64 -18.82 2.54
CA SER A 122 6.23 -17.50 2.52
C SER A 122 6.55 -16.99 3.92
N VAL A 123 7.61 -16.18 3.99
CA VAL A 123 7.97 -15.39 5.17
C VAL A 123 8.03 -13.93 4.77
N MET A 124 7.32 -13.10 5.50
CA MET A 124 7.19 -11.67 5.27
C MET A 124 7.37 -10.91 6.58
N LEU A 125 8.05 -9.78 6.54
CA LEU A 125 8.07 -8.80 7.61
C LEU A 125 7.11 -7.67 7.27
N ALA A 126 6.27 -7.29 8.23
CA ALA A 126 5.37 -6.17 8.09
C ALA A 126 5.62 -5.12 9.17
N PHE A 127 5.64 -3.87 8.77
CA PHE A 127 5.79 -2.70 9.64
C PHE A 127 4.50 -1.90 9.55
N ALA A 128 3.75 -1.85 10.65
CA ALA A 128 2.46 -1.20 10.72
C ALA A 128 2.55 0.12 11.50
N ARG A 129 1.77 1.11 11.10
CA ARG A 129 1.66 2.39 11.82
C ARG A 129 1.16 2.20 13.24
N ASN A 130 0.11 1.40 13.40
CA ASN A 130 -0.55 1.20 14.68
C ASN A 130 0.10 0.03 15.46
N ASN A 131 -0.05 0.04 16.79
CA ASN A 131 0.30 -1.13 17.57
C ASN A 131 -0.67 -2.29 17.31
N ARG A 132 -0.29 -3.50 17.72
CA ARG A 132 -1.07 -4.72 17.46
C ARG A 132 -1.90 -5.19 18.66
N GLU A 133 -2.20 -4.31 19.60
CA GLU A 133 -3.19 -4.64 20.63
C GLU A 133 -4.52 -4.99 19.96
N THR A 134 -5.12 -6.11 20.36
CA THR A 134 -6.32 -6.66 19.71
C THR A 134 -7.45 -5.64 19.61
N ALA A 135 -7.70 -4.88 20.68
CA ALA A 135 -8.76 -3.87 20.68
C ALA A 135 -8.50 -2.76 19.63
N ASN A 136 -7.27 -2.30 19.50
CA ASN A 136 -6.89 -1.26 18.53
C ASN A 136 -6.99 -1.80 17.10
N TYR A 137 -6.51 -3.02 16.87
CA TYR A 137 -6.58 -3.66 15.57
C TYR A 137 -8.03 -3.88 15.11
N GLU A 138 -8.89 -4.41 15.99
CA GLU A 138 -10.31 -4.65 15.66
C GLU A 138 -11.09 -3.34 15.46
N ALA A 139 -10.79 -2.29 16.20
CA ALA A 139 -11.43 -0.99 16.02
C ALA A 139 -11.08 -0.32 14.68
N ASP A 140 -9.89 -0.58 14.14
CA ASP A 140 -9.37 0.01 12.90
C ASP A 140 -9.66 -0.84 11.65
N THR A 141 -9.92 -2.13 11.81
CA THR A 141 -10.05 -3.09 10.69
C THR A 141 -11.52 -3.33 10.36
N VAL A 142 -11.88 -3.16 9.10
CA VAL A 142 -13.22 -3.45 8.57
C VAL A 142 -13.12 -4.58 7.55
N ARG A 143 -13.72 -5.73 7.87
CA ARG A 143 -13.75 -6.91 6.99
C ARG A 143 -14.78 -6.70 5.88
N ILE A 144 -14.44 -7.16 4.69
CA ILE A 144 -15.24 -7.02 3.47
C ILE A 144 -15.33 -8.38 2.75
N PRO A 145 -16.30 -8.54 1.82
CA PRO A 145 -16.29 -9.67 0.91
C PRO A 145 -15.02 -9.74 0.06
N PRO A 146 -14.62 -10.93 -0.44
CA PRO A 146 -13.47 -11.07 -1.32
C PRO A 146 -13.51 -10.10 -2.49
N ILE A 147 -12.41 -9.39 -2.73
CA ILE A 147 -12.29 -8.40 -3.81
C ILE A 147 -11.72 -8.98 -5.10
N ILE A 148 -11.19 -10.20 -5.05
CA ILE A 148 -10.71 -10.95 -6.23
C ILE A 148 -11.23 -12.38 -6.17
N ASP A 149 -11.40 -12.97 -7.35
CA ASP A 149 -11.65 -14.41 -7.47
C ASP A 149 -10.31 -15.15 -7.47
N VAL A 150 -10.06 -15.94 -6.42
CA VAL A 150 -8.81 -16.70 -6.25
C VAL A 150 -8.67 -17.78 -7.34
N GLY A 151 -9.78 -18.34 -7.83
CA GLY A 151 -9.78 -19.31 -8.93
C GLY A 151 -9.23 -18.73 -10.25
N SER A 152 -9.27 -17.42 -10.41
CA SER A 152 -8.74 -16.73 -11.60
C SER A 152 -7.22 -16.46 -11.53
N LEU A 153 -6.53 -16.86 -10.47
CA LEU A 153 -5.10 -16.61 -10.25
C LEU A 153 -4.21 -17.78 -10.70
N ALA A 154 -4.79 -18.79 -11.27
CA ALA A 154 -4.07 -19.96 -11.79
C ALA A 154 -3.20 -19.60 -13.02
#